data_4cd434ebb3c00c0d7f1837073aebd921
#
_entry.id   4cd434ebb3c00c0d7f1837073aebd921
#
_cell.length_a   1.000
_cell.length_b   1.000
_cell.length_c   1.000
_cell.angle_alpha   90.00
_cell.angle_beta   90.00
_cell.angle_gamma   90.00
#
_symmetry.space_group_name_H-M   'P 1'
#
loop_
_entity.id
_entity.type
_entity.pdbx_description
1 polymer ?
#
loop_
_entity_poly.entity_id
_entity_poly.type
_entity_poly.pdbx_seq_one_letter_code
_entity_poly.pdbx_strand_id
1 'polypeptide(L)'
;MITYILNMATSFALFFYGITSINKILCNVNKERIKKMIINKKSNILSIIKGIIVTIIVQSSSFVTVLLTNLVDTSIISLKDASNIIMGSNIGTCFTGFFIALFLNNNLDFNINTIIGIFSIISFIYN
;
A
#
# COMPACT_ATOMS: atom_id res chain seq x y z
N MET A 1 16.62 10.84 -29.38
CA MET A 1 17.28 9.70 -28.72
C MET A 1 17.83 10.07 -27.34
N ILE A 2 18.63 11.12 -27.22
CA ILE A 2 19.19 11.59 -25.92
C ILE A 2 18.11 11.89 -24.89
N THR A 3 17.01 12.53 -25.29
CA THR A 3 15.88 12.90 -24.41
C THR A 3 15.21 11.65 -23.78
N TYR A 4 15.04 10.56 -24.55
CA TYR A 4 14.48 9.32 -24.03
C TYR A 4 15.41 8.65 -23.00
N ILE A 5 16.71 8.67 -23.23
CA ILE A 5 17.70 8.12 -22.30
C ILE A 5 17.73 8.92 -21.00
N LEU A 6 17.68 10.25 -21.09
CA LEU A 6 17.57 11.13 -19.92
C LEU A 6 16.29 10.88 -19.13
N ASN A 7 15.15 10.74 -19.79
CA ASN A 7 13.86 10.46 -19.13
C ASN A 7 13.88 9.08 -18.45
N MET A 8 14.47 8.07 -19.06
CA MET A 8 14.66 6.77 -18.40
C MET A 8 15.56 6.88 -17.17
N ALA A 9 16.69 7.56 -17.29
CA ALA A 9 17.61 7.72 -16.18
C ALA A 9 16.98 8.48 -15.00
N THR A 10 16.24 9.55 -15.27
CA THR A 10 15.52 10.30 -14.23
C THR A 10 14.41 9.46 -13.57
N SER A 11 13.67 8.65 -14.34
CA SER A 11 12.65 7.76 -13.81
C SER A 11 13.26 6.69 -12.88
N PHE A 12 14.39 6.09 -13.26
CA PHE A 12 15.12 5.16 -12.40
C PHE A 12 15.65 5.84 -11.12
N ALA A 13 16.22 7.03 -11.24
CA ALA A 13 16.71 7.78 -10.09
C ALA A 13 15.58 8.09 -9.09
N LEU A 14 14.42 8.54 -9.56
CA LEU A 14 13.24 8.79 -8.75
C LEU A 14 12.71 7.51 -8.10
N PHE A 15 12.69 6.40 -8.83
CA PHE A 15 12.29 5.10 -8.30
C PHE A 15 13.19 4.64 -7.15
N PHE A 16 14.51 4.67 -7.32
CA PHE A 16 15.47 4.32 -6.26
C PHE A 16 15.39 5.28 -5.07
N TYR A 17 15.23 6.57 -5.32
CA TYR A 17 15.02 7.55 -4.26
C TYR A 17 13.74 7.24 -3.46
N GLY A 18 12.65 6.88 -4.13
CA GLY A 18 11.40 6.46 -3.49
C GLY A 18 11.59 5.23 -2.60
N ILE A 19 12.27 4.18 -3.09
CA ILE A 19 12.56 2.98 -2.30
C ILE A 19 13.40 3.31 -1.06
N THR A 20 14.45 4.09 -1.22
CA THR A 20 15.33 4.45 -0.08
C THR A 20 14.59 5.30 0.95
N SER A 21 13.72 6.21 0.52
CA SER A 21 12.88 7.02 1.40
C SER A 21 11.89 6.17 2.19
N ILE A 22 11.22 5.22 1.53
CA ILE A 22 10.31 4.27 2.18
C ILE A 22 11.06 3.44 3.24
N ASN A 23 12.21 2.88 2.89
CA ASN A 23 13.02 2.11 3.84
C ASN A 23 13.43 2.94 5.06
N LYS A 24 13.79 4.21 4.87
CA LYS A 24 14.15 5.12 5.96
C LYS A 24 12.98 5.40 6.90
N ILE A 25 11.79 5.58 6.34
CA ILE A 25 10.56 5.75 7.13
C ILE A 25 10.24 4.47 7.90
N LEU A 26 10.32 3.30 7.26
CA LEU A 26 10.05 2.01 7.89
C LEU A 26 10.99 1.71 9.07
N CYS A 27 12.27 2.07 8.95
CA CYS A 27 13.22 1.92 10.05
C CYS A 27 12.88 2.78 11.26
N ASN A 28 12.24 3.93 11.06
CA ASN A 28 11.86 4.88 12.12
C ASN A 28 10.47 4.62 12.71
N VAL A 29 9.67 3.74 12.11
CA VAL A 29 8.34 3.44 12.62
C VAL A 29 8.44 2.66 13.94
N ASN A 30 7.70 3.11 14.93
CA ASN A 30 7.64 2.45 16.23
C ASN A 30 7.03 1.04 16.08
N LYS A 31 7.91 0.03 16.10
CA LYS A 31 7.58 -1.38 15.91
C LYS A 31 6.49 -1.87 16.88
N GLU A 32 6.46 -1.32 18.09
CA GLU A 32 5.43 -1.61 19.10
C GLU A 32 4.03 -1.14 18.68
N ARG A 33 3.92 0.01 18.03
CA ARG A 33 2.63 0.51 17.51
C ARG A 33 2.12 -0.37 16.38
N ILE A 34 2.99 -0.72 15.43
CA ILE A 34 2.64 -1.63 14.34
C ILE A 34 2.19 -2.97 14.90
N LYS A 35 2.94 -3.52 15.86
CA LYS A 35 2.60 -4.77 16.53
C LYS A 35 1.19 -4.71 17.13
N LYS A 36 0.86 -3.67 17.87
CA LYS A 36 -0.47 -3.48 18.48
C LYS A 36 -1.59 -3.34 17.45
N MET A 37 -1.34 -2.70 16.31
CA MET A 37 -2.33 -2.54 15.25
C MET A 37 -2.58 -3.85 14.47
N ILE A 38 -1.51 -4.62 14.25
CA ILE A 38 -1.53 -5.83 13.41
C ILE A 38 -1.96 -7.04 14.22
N ILE A 39 -1.40 -7.22 15.44
CA ILE A 39 -1.66 -8.40 16.27
C ILE A 39 -2.93 -8.20 17.10
N ASN A 40 -4.00 -8.73 16.59
CA ASN A 40 -5.18 -9.04 17.41
C ASN A 40 -5.28 -10.58 17.47
N LYS A 41 -4.90 -11.15 18.59
CA LYS A 41 -4.84 -12.61 18.83
C LYS A 41 -6.18 -13.35 18.65
N LYS A 42 -7.26 -12.69 18.23
CA LYS A 42 -8.61 -13.23 18.34
C LYS A 42 -9.15 -14.00 17.12
N SER A 43 -8.65 -13.75 15.88
CA SER A 43 -9.21 -14.45 14.70
C SER A 43 -8.35 -14.26 13.45
N ASN A 44 -8.13 -15.34 12.70
CA ASN A 44 -7.47 -15.30 11.38
C ASN A 44 -8.24 -14.40 10.39
N ILE A 45 -9.57 -14.42 10.46
CA ILE A 45 -10.46 -13.60 9.61
C ILE A 45 -10.21 -12.11 9.86
N LEU A 46 -9.99 -11.72 11.10
CA LEU A 46 -9.72 -10.32 11.44
C LEU A 46 -8.38 -9.83 10.84
N SER A 47 -7.38 -10.69 10.74
CA SER A 47 -6.11 -10.39 10.09
C SER A 47 -6.30 -10.18 8.57
N ILE A 48 -7.15 -10.99 7.93
CA ILE A 48 -7.50 -10.81 6.51
C ILE A 48 -8.21 -9.48 6.30
N ILE A 49 -9.22 -9.15 7.11
CA ILE A 49 -9.95 -7.87 7.02
C ILE A 49 -9.00 -6.68 7.19
N LYS A 50 -8.04 -6.75 8.11
CA LYS A 50 -7.01 -5.72 8.27
C LYS A 50 -6.16 -5.56 7.01
N GLY A 51 -5.77 -6.65 6.38
CA GLY A 51 -5.04 -6.63 5.11
C GLY A 51 -5.83 -5.91 4.01
N ILE A 52 -7.13 -6.19 3.89
CA ILE A 52 -8.02 -5.52 2.94
C ILE A 52 -8.04 -4.01 3.20
N ILE A 53 -8.30 -3.60 4.44
CA ILE A 53 -8.41 -2.18 4.81
C ILE A 53 -7.10 -1.44 4.58
N VAL A 54 -5.97 -2.01 5.04
CA VAL A 54 -4.65 -1.39 4.86
C VAL A 54 -4.35 -1.20 3.38
N THR A 55 -4.65 -2.19 2.54
CA THR A 55 -4.36 -2.10 1.11
C THR A 55 -5.27 -1.10 0.40
N ILE A 56 -6.54 -0.99 0.79
CA ILE A 56 -7.44 0.04 0.24
C ILE A 56 -6.92 1.45 0.57
N ILE A 57 -6.36 1.65 1.76
CA ILE A 57 -5.82 2.94 2.17
C ILE A 57 -4.48 3.24 1.49
N VAL A 58 -3.57 2.28 1.50
CA VAL A 58 -2.19 2.44 0.98
C VAL A 58 -2.14 2.33 -0.55
N GLN A 59 -3.13 1.69 -1.17
CA GLN A 59 -3.21 1.44 -2.63
C GLN A 59 -2.00 0.70 -3.20
N SER A 60 -1.27 -0.05 -2.37
CA SER A 60 -0.08 -0.80 -2.75
C SER A 60 0.06 -2.10 -1.95
N SER A 61 -0.35 -3.21 -2.56
CA SER A 61 -0.18 -4.55 -1.96
C SER A 61 1.28 -4.97 -1.87
N SER A 62 2.10 -4.54 -2.82
CA SER A 62 3.55 -4.80 -2.79
C SER A 62 4.22 -4.14 -1.60
N PHE A 63 3.87 -2.88 -1.30
CA PHE A 63 4.35 -2.18 -0.11
C PHE A 63 3.95 -2.93 1.17
N VAL A 64 2.68 -3.34 1.28
CA VAL A 64 2.18 -4.10 2.43
C VAL A 64 2.94 -5.41 2.60
N THR A 65 3.21 -6.12 1.49
CA THR A 65 3.97 -7.37 1.52
C THR A 65 5.39 -7.16 2.02
N VAL A 66 6.12 -6.18 1.49
CA VAL A 66 7.49 -5.85 1.92
C VAL A 66 7.53 -5.45 3.39
N LEU A 67 6.57 -4.63 3.84
CA LEU A 67 6.44 -4.24 5.24
C LEU A 67 6.26 -5.47 6.15
N LEU A 68 5.35 -6.37 5.78
CA LEU A 68 5.06 -7.57 6.57
C LEU A 68 6.24 -8.54 6.60
N THR A 69 6.96 -8.70 5.48
CA THR A 69 8.17 -9.53 5.42
C THR A 69 9.22 -9.01 6.41
N ASN A 70 9.48 -7.71 6.41
CA ASN A 70 10.39 -7.09 7.37
C ASN A 70 9.95 -7.27 8.84
N LEU A 71 8.64 -7.25 9.10
CA LEU A 71 8.12 -7.48 10.46
C LEU A 71 8.24 -8.94 10.90
N VAL A 72 8.17 -9.89 9.97
CA VAL A 72 8.42 -11.31 10.22
C VAL A 72 9.91 -11.54 10.48
N ASP A 73 10.79 -11.00 9.64
CA ASP A 73 12.24 -11.13 9.77
C ASP A 73 12.75 -10.58 11.13
N THR A 74 12.12 -9.50 11.60
CA THR A 74 12.41 -8.95 12.93
C THR A 74 11.67 -9.64 14.07
N SER A 75 10.99 -10.78 13.81
CA SER A 75 10.22 -11.55 14.79
C SER A 75 9.14 -10.75 15.54
N ILE A 76 8.65 -9.66 14.95
CA ILE A 76 7.60 -8.83 15.55
C ILE A 76 6.23 -9.46 15.37
N ILE A 77 5.99 -10.09 14.21
CA ILE A 77 4.77 -10.81 13.90
C ILE A 77 5.07 -12.24 13.47
N SER A 78 4.10 -13.14 13.64
CA SER A 78 4.24 -14.51 13.17
C SER A 78 4.06 -14.59 11.64
N LEU A 79 4.72 -15.56 11.01
CA LEU A 79 4.55 -15.84 9.58
C LEU A 79 3.07 -16.09 9.22
N LYS A 80 2.33 -16.76 10.12
CA LYS A 80 0.91 -17.04 9.94
C LYS A 80 0.06 -15.76 9.90
N ASP A 81 0.32 -14.82 10.78
CA ASP A 81 -0.41 -13.54 10.80
C ASP A 81 -0.08 -12.71 9.55
N ALA A 82 1.20 -12.66 9.17
CA ALA A 82 1.64 -12.00 7.95
C ALA A 82 0.96 -12.59 6.71
N SER A 83 0.92 -13.92 6.59
CA SER A 83 0.27 -14.62 5.48
C SER A 83 -1.22 -14.26 5.37
N ASN A 84 -1.94 -14.25 6.48
CA ASN A 84 -3.35 -13.86 6.50
C ASN A 84 -3.57 -12.41 6.04
N ILE A 85 -2.69 -11.49 6.46
CA ILE A 85 -2.78 -10.09 6.06
C ILE A 85 -2.43 -9.93 4.57
N ILE A 86 -1.45 -10.67 4.03
CA ILE A 86 -1.11 -10.67 2.61
C ILE A 86 -2.29 -11.20 1.77
N MET A 87 -2.97 -12.25 2.21
CA MET A 87 -4.20 -12.72 1.56
C MET A 87 -5.26 -11.62 1.51
N GLY A 88 -5.47 -10.92 2.62
CA GLY A 88 -6.37 -9.77 2.67
C GLY A 88 -5.93 -8.63 1.76
N SER A 89 -4.64 -8.35 1.69
CA SER A 89 -4.06 -7.33 0.82
C SER A 89 -4.37 -7.59 -0.66
N ASN A 90 -4.25 -8.82 -1.10
CA ASN A 90 -4.59 -9.23 -2.48
C ASN A 90 -6.08 -9.04 -2.78
N ILE A 91 -6.95 -9.40 -1.83
CA ILE A 91 -8.40 -9.15 -1.94
C ILE A 91 -8.68 -7.65 -2.01
N GLY A 92 -8.01 -6.84 -1.20
CA GLY A 92 -8.15 -5.37 -1.20
C GLY A 92 -7.80 -4.74 -2.55
N THR A 93 -6.76 -5.24 -3.22
CA THR A 93 -6.38 -4.79 -4.56
C THR A 93 -7.47 -5.10 -5.59
N CYS A 94 -8.03 -6.33 -5.56
CA CYS A 94 -9.13 -6.72 -6.44
C CYS A 94 -10.38 -5.85 -6.19
N PHE A 95 -10.67 -5.56 -4.93
CA PHE A 95 -11.81 -4.72 -4.55
C PHE A 95 -11.67 -3.29 -5.09
N THR A 96 -10.48 -2.72 -5.04
CA THR A 96 -10.20 -1.40 -5.62
C THR A 96 -10.41 -1.40 -7.13
N GLY A 97 -9.89 -2.39 -7.84
CA GLY A 97 -10.09 -2.55 -9.28
C GLY A 97 -11.57 -2.70 -9.66
N PHE A 98 -12.31 -3.50 -8.90
CA PHE A 98 -13.75 -3.67 -9.09
C PHE A 98 -14.53 -2.36 -8.88
N PHE A 99 -14.17 -1.58 -7.85
CA PHE A 99 -14.79 -0.29 -7.57
C PHE A 99 -14.57 0.69 -8.72
N ILE A 100 -13.34 0.78 -9.23
CA ILE A 100 -13.02 1.63 -10.38
C ILE A 100 -13.82 1.20 -11.61
N ALA A 101 -13.90 -0.11 -11.88
CA ALA A 101 -14.66 -0.62 -13.01
C ALA A 101 -16.16 -0.29 -12.93
N LEU A 102 -16.76 -0.37 -11.73
CA LEU A 102 -18.15 0.02 -11.50
C LEU A 102 -18.37 1.52 -11.76
N PHE A 103 -17.46 2.36 -11.30
CA PHE A 103 -17.56 3.82 -11.52
C PHE A 103 -17.41 4.20 -13.00
N LEU A 104 -16.55 3.51 -13.74
CA LEU A 104 -16.35 3.77 -15.17
C LEU A 104 -17.54 3.28 -16.03
N ASN A 105 -18.22 2.22 -15.60
CA ASN A 105 -19.31 1.63 -16.38
C ASN A 105 -20.67 2.32 -16.19
N ASN A 106 -20.86 2.98 -15.07
CA ASN A 106 -22.10 3.72 -14.80
C ASN A 106 -21.93 5.18 -15.25
N ASN A 107 -22.14 5.56 -16.46
CA ASN A 107 -22.26 6.93 -17.02
C ASN A 107 -22.48 8.10 -16.03
N LEU A 108 -21.95 7.94 -14.82
CA LEU A 108 -21.79 9.00 -13.87
C LEU A 108 -20.68 9.88 -14.45
N ASP A 109 -20.98 11.12 -14.77
CA ASP A 109 -20.04 12.18 -15.17
C ASP A 109 -18.99 12.44 -14.07
N PHE A 110 -18.43 11.36 -13.53
CA PHE A 110 -17.33 11.41 -12.59
C PHE A 110 -16.05 11.64 -13.36
N ASN A 111 -15.71 12.89 -13.47
CA ASN A 111 -14.48 13.34 -14.13
C ASN A 111 -13.30 12.68 -13.40
N ILE A 112 -12.60 11.74 -14.07
CA ILE A 112 -11.41 11.06 -13.54
C ILE A 112 -10.42 12.07 -12.92
N ASN A 113 -10.36 13.27 -13.49
CA ASN A 113 -9.57 14.38 -12.98
C ASN A 113 -9.95 14.80 -11.55
N THR A 114 -11.23 14.67 -11.16
CA THR A 114 -11.68 14.96 -9.79
C THR A 114 -11.16 13.94 -8.80
N ILE A 115 -11.14 12.64 -9.16
CA ILE A 115 -10.60 11.58 -8.32
C ILE A 115 -9.09 11.75 -8.14
N ILE A 116 -8.36 12.01 -9.22
CA ILE A 116 -6.92 12.30 -9.20
C ILE A 116 -6.63 13.54 -8.35
N GLY A 117 -7.46 14.59 -8.47
CA GLY A 117 -7.35 15.79 -7.67
C GLY A 117 -7.53 15.54 -6.18
N ILE A 118 -8.52 14.74 -5.77
CA ILE A 118 -8.75 14.36 -4.38
C ILE A 118 -7.58 13.55 -3.83
N PHE A 119 -7.07 12.56 -4.58
CA PHE A 119 -5.89 11.79 -4.17
C PHE A 119 -4.64 12.65 -4.05
N SER A 120 -4.44 13.62 -4.95
CA SER A 120 -3.32 14.57 -4.88
C SER A 120 -3.40 15.46 -3.65
N ILE A 121 -4.60 15.95 -3.31
CA ILE A 121 -4.83 16.78 -2.12
C ILE A 121 -4.58 15.98 -0.83
N ILE A 122 -5.08 14.74 -0.76
CA ILE A 122 -4.85 13.85 0.39
C ILE A 122 -3.36 13.57 0.54
N SER A 123 -2.66 13.29 -0.55
CA SER A 123 -1.21 13.07 -0.54
C SER A 123 -0.43 14.31 -0.10
N PHE A 124 -0.88 15.51 -0.47
CA PHE A 124 -0.24 16.78 -0.09
C PHE A 124 -0.47 17.12 1.39
N ILE A 125 -1.64 16.82 1.95
CA ILE A 125 -1.95 17.06 3.38
C ILE A 125 -1.19 16.09 4.29
N TYR A 126 -0.85 14.89 3.78
CA TYR A 126 -0.15 13.86 4.56
C TYR A 126 1.39 13.98 4.50
N ASN A 127 1.93 14.90 3.71
CA ASN A 127 3.37 15.11 3.57
C ASN A 127 3.82 16.35 4.35
#